data_516a4f7a5acc8148a0f7ce60d8039d7a
#
_entry.id   516a4f7a5acc8148a0f7ce60d8039d7a
#
_cell.length_a   1.000
_cell.length_b   1.000
_cell.length_c   1.000
_cell.angle_alpha   90.00
_cell.angle_beta   90.00
_cell.angle_gamma   90.00
#
_symmetry.space_group_name_H-M   'P 1'
#
loop_
_entity.id
_entity.type
_entity.pdbx_description
1 polymer ?
#
loop_
_entity_poly.entity_id
_entity_poly.type
_entity_poly.pdbx_seq_one_letter_code
_entity_poly.pdbx_strand_id
1 'polypeptide(L)' 'MGYKKWTPEEETKLKELWRKNFSIKAICTILGRTNDSVKKHLLKMRQVRHKV' A
#
# COMPACT_ATOMS: atom_id res chain seq x y z
N MET A 1 2.63 -19.63 -6.07
CA MET A 1 2.50 -18.90 -5.89
C MET A 1 1.66 -18.17 -6.00
N GLY A 2 1.19 -17.83 -5.56
CA GLY A 2 0.16 -17.27 -5.76
C GLY A 2 0.05 -15.88 -5.63
N TYR A 3 -0.70 -15.31 -6.44
CA TYR A 3 -1.01 -13.91 -6.34
C TYR A 3 -2.05 -13.74 -5.23
N LYS A 4 -1.74 -12.90 -4.30
CA LYS A 4 -2.64 -12.65 -3.19
C LYS A 4 -3.47 -11.41 -3.47
N LYS A 5 -4.76 -11.58 -3.55
CA LYS A 5 -5.65 -10.46 -3.82
C LYS A 5 -5.73 -9.49 -2.65
N TRP A 6 -5.91 -8.24 -2.98
CA TRP A 6 -6.12 -7.23 -1.94
C TRP A 6 -7.58 -7.26 -1.50
N THR A 7 -7.78 -7.33 -0.20
CA THR A 7 -9.14 -7.26 0.33
C THR A 7 -9.50 -5.81 0.59
N PRO A 8 -10.81 -5.51 0.68
CA PRO A 8 -11.22 -4.15 0.98
C PRO A 8 -10.62 -3.62 2.28
N GLU A 9 -10.45 -4.49 3.24
CA GLU A 9 -9.85 -4.11 4.51
C GLU A 9 -8.39 -3.72 4.35
N GLU A 10 -7.67 -4.48 3.56
CA GLU A 10 -6.28 -4.17 3.29
C GLU A 10 -6.15 -2.86 2.54
N GLU A 11 -7.05 -2.62 1.61
CA GLU A 11 -7.02 -1.38 0.84
C GLU A 11 -7.27 -0.18 1.73
N THR A 12 -8.21 -0.32 2.65
CA THR A 12 -8.50 0.76 3.59
C THR A 12 -7.28 1.03 4.46
N LYS A 13 -6.65 -0.03 4.94
CA LYS A 13 -5.47 0.10 5.76
C LYS A 13 -4.34 0.76 4.99
N LEU A 14 -4.17 0.35 3.75
CA LEU A 14 -3.12 0.92 2.91
C LEU A 14 -3.31 2.41 2.72
N LYS A 15 -4.52 2.81 2.42
CA LYS A 15 -4.82 4.23 2.24
C LYS A 15 -4.54 5.02 3.52
N GLU A 16 -4.95 4.46 4.62
CA GLU A 16 -4.77 5.11 5.91
C GLU A 16 -3.29 5.32 6.22
N LEU A 17 -2.52 4.26 6.08
CA LEU A 17 -1.09 4.34 6.34
C LEU A 17 -0.40 5.30 5.39
N TRP A 18 -0.81 5.28 4.13
CA TRP A 18 -0.25 6.17 3.13
C TRP A 18 -0.54 7.63 3.48
N ARG A 19 -1.75 7.89 3.94
CA ARG A 19 -2.12 9.23 4.34
C ARG A 19 -1.33 9.72 5.54
N LYS A 20 -0.99 8.82 6.43
CA LYS A 20 -0.22 9.16 7.62
C LYS A 20 1.27 9.28 7.34
N ASN A 21 1.63 9.22 6.06
CA ASN A 21 3.03 9.38 5.66
C ASN A 21 3.94 8.23 6.02
N PHE A 22 3.39 7.05 6.18
CA PHE A 22 4.22 5.88 6.37
C PHE A 22 4.97 5.59 5.08
N SER A 23 6.20 5.13 5.21
CA SER A 23 6.97 4.75 4.04
C SER A 23 6.44 3.45 3.47
N ILE A 24 6.75 3.20 2.19
CA ILE A 24 6.31 1.95 1.56
C ILE A 24 6.89 0.76 2.31
N LYS A 25 8.12 0.89 2.75
CA LYS A 25 8.76 -0.18 3.49
C LYS A 25 7.99 -0.51 4.77
N ALA A 26 7.58 0.52 5.50
CA ALA A 26 6.83 0.33 6.73
C ALA A 26 5.48 -0.29 6.45
N ILE A 27 4.81 0.19 5.40
CA ILE A 27 3.51 -0.34 5.04
C ILE A 27 3.60 -1.80 4.65
N CYS A 28 4.65 -2.16 3.89
CA CYS A 28 4.85 -3.55 3.51
C CYS A 28 4.97 -4.45 4.73
N THR A 29 5.72 -4.00 5.71
CA THR A 29 5.91 -4.76 6.92
C THR A 29 4.61 -4.94 7.67
N ILE A 30 3.85 -3.87 7.78
CA ILE A 30 2.58 -3.90 8.49
C ILE A 30 1.57 -4.81 7.80
N LEU A 31 1.51 -4.71 6.48
CA LEU A 31 0.53 -5.49 5.72
C LEU A 31 1.02 -6.88 5.34
N GLY A 32 2.31 -7.14 5.51
CA GLY A 32 2.87 -8.43 5.13
C GLY A 32 2.92 -8.63 3.64
N ARG A 33 3.24 -7.57 2.90
CA ARG A 33 3.33 -7.64 1.45
C ARG A 33 4.66 -7.12 0.95
N THR A 34 4.97 -7.42 -0.30
CA THR A 34 6.22 -6.96 -0.87
C THR A 34 6.13 -5.49 -1.28
N ASN A 35 7.28 -4.85 -1.41
CA ASN A 35 7.33 -3.47 -1.85
C ASN A 35 6.64 -3.28 -3.20
N ASP A 36 6.93 -4.21 -4.12
CA ASP A 36 6.35 -4.14 -5.45
C ASP A 36 4.82 -4.18 -5.40
N SER A 37 4.29 -5.09 -4.60
CA SER A 37 2.85 -5.21 -4.47
C SER A 37 2.22 -3.92 -3.99
N VAL A 38 2.81 -3.35 -2.94
CA VAL A 38 2.27 -2.12 -2.37
C VAL A 38 2.38 -0.98 -3.36
N LYS A 39 3.53 -0.84 -3.99
CA LYS A 39 3.72 0.23 -4.98
C LYS A 39 2.74 0.13 -6.13
N LYS A 40 2.60 -1.07 -6.68
CA LYS A 40 1.70 -1.26 -7.79
C LYS A 40 0.26 -0.99 -7.40
N HIS A 41 -0.11 -1.40 -6.21
CA HIS A 41 -1.48 -1.20 -5.77
C HIS A 41 -1.77 0.28 -5.53
N LEU A 42 -0.82 1.00 -4.99
CA LEU A 42 -0.98 2.45 -4.79
C LEU A 42 -1.17 3.14 -6.13
N LEU A 43 -0.41 2.75 -7.13
CA LEU A 43 -0.57 3.32 -8.45
C LEU A 43 -1.93 2.99 -9.04
N LYS A 44 -2.36 1.77 -8.84
CA LYS A 44 -3.66 1.33 -9.34
C LYS A 44 -4.79 2.13 -8.72
N MET A 45 -4.67 2.44 -7.45
CA MET A 45 -5.68 3.21 -6.74
C MET A 45 -5.49 4.71 -6.90
N ARG A 46 -4.42 5.09 -7.62
CA ARG A 46 -4.10 6.49 -7.84
C ARG A 46 -3.89 7.26 -6.55
N GLN A 47 -3.31 6.60 -5.57
CA GLN A 47 -2.96 7.24 -4.31
C GLN A 47 -1.59 7.86 -4.46
N VAL A 48 -1.56 9.16 -4.65
CA VAL A 48 -0.31 9.87 -4.86
C VAL A 48 -0.11 10.89 -3.75
N ARG A 49 1.10 10.94 -3.22
CA ARG A 49 1.45 11.96 -2.25
C ARG A 49 2.30 13.01 -2.95
N HIS A 50 1.91 14.24 -2.76
CA HIS A 50 2.69 15.32 -3.33
C HIS A 50 3.80 15.71 -2.38
N LYS A 51 4.99 15.90 -2.95
CA LYS A 51 6.05 16.39 -2.15
C LYS A 51 6.03 17.86 -2.31
N VAL A 52 6.06 18.56 -1.28
CA VAL A 52 6.01 20.01 -1.33
C VAL A 52 7.38 20.57 -1.15
#